data_447aaf68e5cfa00cf8429b103aa5c3d2
#
_entry.id   447aaf68e5cfa00cf8429b103aa5c3d2
#
_cell.length_a   1.000
_cell.length_b   1.000
_cell.length_c   1.000
_cell.angle_alpha   90.00
_cell.angle_beta   90.00
_cell.angle_gamma   90.00
#
_symmetry.space_group_name_H-M   'P 1'
#
loop_
_entity.id
_entity.type
_entity.pdbx_description
1 polymer ?
#
loop_
_entity_poly.entity_id
_entity_poly.type
_entity_poly.pdbx_seq_one_letter_code
_entity_poly.pdbx_strand_id
1 'polypeptide(L)'
;MSVFYVLTSGFLSSLPFIGSVLGGIWMPFGTILLAYGAKNALEGKHPDYDAFFTALKTPGLRTRLIYIGIIYAIGLQISVTVFLAFGAENVNAMLNAAADESVTADVSFPFGAMAVSLLVYIPVLLLSLFSPLLIADSDQKVGKSLFDSFMGIVYQWPSVLSAAAIYLSVTISLAAASFALFVLLNISAYYMFFMPLFVVFTTGIAYAMLW
;
A
#
# COMPACT_ATOMS: atom_id res chain seq x y z
N MET A 1 -11.47 -11.07 0.57
CA MET A 1 -10.04 -10.99 0.91
C MET A 1 -9.60 -9.56 1.20
N SER A 2 -9.91 -8.58 0.33
CA SER A 2 -9.51 -7.17 0.55
C SER A 2 -10.03 -6.59 1.88
N VAL A 3 -11.28 -6.90 2.28
CA VAL A 3 -11.83 -6.45 3.58
C VAL A 3 -11.00 -6.98 4.74
N PHE A 4 -10.67 -8.26 4.75
CA PHE A 4 -9.86 -8.88 5.79
C PHE A 4 -8.46 -8.24 5.86
N TYR A 5 -7.83 -8.01 4.70
CA TYR A 5 -6.53 -7.35 4.62
C TYR A 5 -6.58 -5.92 5.17
N VAL A 6 -7.55 -5.12 4.76
CA VAL A 6 -7.68 -3.73 5.20
C VAL A 6 -7.95 -3.64 6.71
N LEU A 7 -8.83 -4.49 7.24
CA LEU A 7 -9.12 -4.51 8.67
C LEU A 7 -7.91 -4.93 9.51
N THR A 8 -7.21 -5.99 9.09
CA THR A 8 -6.00 -6.45 9.81
C THR A 8 -4.86 -5.45 9.72
N SER A 9 -4.64 -4.83 8.55
CA SER A 9 -3.62 -3.79 8.36
C SER A 9 -3.96 -2.54 9.18
N GLY A 10 -5.22 -2.11 9.18
CA GLY A 10 -5.68 -0.97 9.99
C GLY A 10 -5.51 -1.22 11.48
N PHE A 11 -5.89 -2.42 11.96
CA PHE A 11 -5.69 -2.80 13.36
C PHE A 11 -4.21 -2.83 13.74
N LEU A 12 -3.35 -3.45 12.93
CA LEU A 12 -1.92 -3.49 13.21
C LEU A 12 -1.30 -2.09 13.21
N SER A 13 -1.68 -1.24 12.26
CA SER A 13 -1.16 0.13 12.15
C SER A 13 -1.63 1.05 13.29
N SER A 14 -2.76 0.74 13.94
CA SER A 14 -3.28 1.53 15.07
C SER A 14 -2.52 1.31 16.38
N LEU A 15 -1.64 0.29 16.45
CA LEU A 15 -0.84 0.03 17.65
C LEU A 15 0.25 1.09 17.80
N PRO A 16 0.30 1.82 18.94
CA PRO A 16 1.29 2.84 19.16
C PRO A 16 2.71 2.25 19.14
N PHE A 17 3.68 3.00 18.62
CA PHE A 17 5.10 2.68 18.51
C PHE A 17 5.50 1.53 17.60
N ILE A 18 4.75 0.42 17.57
CA ILE A 18 5.12 -0.79 16.81
C ILE A 18 4.22 -1.02 15.59
N GLY A 19 3.14 -0.26 15.43
CA GLY A 19 2.13 -0.47 14.40
C GLY A 19 2.69 -0.39 12.98
N SER A 20 3.55 0.58 12.70
CA SER A 20 4.19 0.74 11.38
C SER A 20 5.10 -0.45 11.03
N VAL A 21 5.84 -0.96 12.01
CA VAL A 21 6.72 -2.13 11.82
C VAL A 21 5.90 -3.39 11.59
N LEU A 22 4.87 -3.61 12.42
CA LEU A 22 3.98 -4.76 12.27
C LEU A 22 3.20 -4.70 10.95
N GLY A 23 2.71 -3.52 10.57
CA GLY A 23 2.07 -3.30 9.27
C GLY A 23 3.00 -3.61 8.11
N GLY A 24 4.26 -3.17 8.17
CA GLY A 24 5.28 -3.48 7.18
C GLY A 24 5.58 -4.98 7.08
N ILE A 25 5.72 -5.67 8.21
CA ILE A 25 5.91 -7.13 8.24
C ILE A 25 4.68 -7.88 7.70
N TRP A 26 3.48 -7.34 7.90
CA TRP A 26 2.24 -7.91 7.41
C TRP A 26 2.07 -7.78 5.89
N MET A 27 2.64 -6.73 5.27
CA MET A 27 2.48 -6.43 3.83
C MET A 27 2.76 -7.61 2.89
N PRO A 28 3.87 -8.37 3.00
CA PRO A 28 4.14 -9.52 2.12
C PRO A 28 3.07 -10.61 2.20
N PHE A 29 2.53 -10.87 3.39
CA PHE A 29 1.44 -11.84 3.56
C PHE A 29 0.14 -11.35 2.94
N GLY A 30 -0.16 -10.06 3.11
CA GLY A 30 -1.29 -9.41 2.46
C GLY A 30 -1.17 -9.44 0.94
N THR A 31 0.03 -9.21 0.39
CA THR A 31 0.29 -9.30 -1.05
C THR A 31 -0.06 -10.70 -1.59
N ILE A 32 0.38 -11.78 -0.92
CA ILE A 32 0.03 -13.14 -1.30
C ILE A 32 -1.49 -13.35 -1.24
N LEU A 33 -2.12 -12.98 -0.12
CA LEU A 33 -3.57 -13.12 0.07
C LEU A 33 -4.36 -12.45 -1.05
N LEU A 34 -4.02 -11.20 -1.36
CA LEU A 34 -4.74 -10.39 -2.34
C LEU A 34 -4.46 -10.82 -3.77
N ALA A 35 -3.21 -11.15 -4.10
CA ALA A 35 -2.82 -11.57 -5.44
C ALA A 35 -3.47 -12.91 -5.81
N TYR A 36 -3.40 -13.93 -4.95
CA TYR A 36 -4.09 -15.20 -5.21
C TYR A 36 -5.61 -15.05 -5.19
N GLY A 37 -6.14 -14.17 -4.33
CA GLY A 37 -7.57 -13.86 -4.35
C GLY A 37 -8.02 -13.21 -5.65
N ALA A 38 -7.24 -12.29 -6.19
CA ALA A 38 -7.50 -11.65 -7.48
C ALA A 38 -7.39 -12.66 -8.63
N LYS A 39 -6.36 -13.52 -8.64
CA LYS A 39 -6.20 -14.58 -9.62
C LYS A 39 -7.41 -15.49 -9.65
N ASN A 40 -7.83 -16.00 -8.50
CA ASN A 40 -9.00 -16.89 -8.41
C ASN A 40 -10.27 -16.19 -8.90
N ALA A 41 -10.45 -14.91 -8.58
CA ALA A 41 -11.60 -14.13 -9.05
C ALA A 41 -11.60 -13.98 -10.59
N LEU A 42 -10.43 -13.70 -11.21
CA LEU A 42 -10.30 -13.62 -12.66
C LEU A 42 -10.56 -14.96 -13.36
N GLU A 43 -10.22 -16.07 -12.71
CA GLU A 43 -10.49 -17.43 -13.20
C GLU A 43 -11.92 -17.92 -12.89
N GLY A 44 -12.77 -17.08 -12.30
CA GLY A 44 -14.14 -17.44 -11.88
C GLY A 44 -14.20 -18.48 -10.74
N LYS A 45 -13.11 -18.66 -10.00
CA LYS A 45 -13.00 -19.56 -8.86
C LYS A 45 -13.43 -18.88 -7.57
N HIS A 46 -13.89 -19.70 -6.61
CA HIS A 46 -14.17 -19.19 -5.26
C HIS A 46 -12.89 -18.70 -4.56
N PRO A 47 -13.01 -17.74 -3.64
CA PRO A 47 -11.89 -17.30 -2.82
C PRO A 47 -11.26 -18.49 -2.08
N ASP A 48 -9.96 -18.69 -2.29
CA ASP A 48 -9.17 -19.72 -1.61
C ASP A 48 -8.15 -19.05 -0.70
N TYR A 49 -8.22 -19.38 0.58
CA TYR A 49 -7.29 -18.89 1.60
C TYR A 49 -6.11 -19.84 1.83
N ASP A 50 -6.07 -21.00 1.17
CA ASP A 50 -5.08 -22.04 1.45
C ASP A 50 -3.65 -21.57 1.16
N ALA A 51 -3.44 -20.82 0.09
CA ALA A 51 -2.12 -20.23 -0.21
C ALA A 51 -1.63 -19.32 0.92
N PHE A 52 -2.51 -18.48 1.47
CA PHE A 52 -2.20 -17.61 2.59
C PHE A 52 -1.89 -18.41 3.87
N PHE A 53 -2.72 -19.39 4.21
CA PHE A 53 -2.48 -20.23 5.39
C PHE A 53 -1.25 -21.11 5.23
N THR A 54 -0.96 -21.57 4.02
CA THR A 54 0.28 -22.30 3.70
C THR A 54 1.50 -21.41 3.94
N ALA A 55 1.47 -20.15 3.49
CA ALA A 55 2.54 -19.19 3.74
C ALA A 55 2.78 -18.95 5.25
N LEU A 56 1.72 -18.90 6.04
CA LEU A 56 1.83 -18.74 7.50
C LEU A 56 2.36 -20.01 8.21
N LYS A 57 1.96 -21.19 7.75
CA LYS A 57 2.28 -22.47 8.40
C LYS A 57 3.65 -23.00 8.02
N THR A 58 4.16 -22.71 6.82
CA THR A 58 5.46 -23.20 6.32
C THR A 58 6.60 -22.35 6.90
N PRO A 59 7.42 -22.87 7.83
CA PRO A 59 8.41 -22.05 8.54
C PRO A 59 9.42 -21.37 7.61
N GLY A 60 9.92 -22.06 6.60
CA GLY A 60 10.88 -21.51 5.65
C GLY A 60 10.31 -20.37 4.79
N LEU A 61 9.08 -20.52 4.32
CA LEU A 61 8.37 -19.50 3.57
C LEU A 61 8.04 -18.30 4.45
N ARG A 62 7.46 -18.55 5.64
CA ARG A 62 7.15 -17.51 6.62
C ARG A 62 8.36 -16.65 6.97
N THR A 63 9.50 -17.27 7.26
CA THR A 63 10.73 -16.55 7.63
C THR A 63 11.19 -15.63 6.49
N ARG A 64 11.17 -16.10 5.25
CA ARG A 64 11.53 -15.29 4.08
C ARG A 64 10.59 -14.10 3.87
N LEU A 65 9.30 -14.30 4.05
CA LEU A 65 8.30 -13.22 3.97
C LEU A 65 8.49 -12.17 5.07
N ILE A 66 8.82 -12.62 6.30
CA ILE A 66 9.13 -11.70 7.40
C ILE A 66 10.37 -10.85 7.05
N TYR A 67 11.41 -11.42 6.46
CA TYR A 67 12.60 -10.63 6.03
C TYR A 67 12.23 -9.57 5.00
N ILE A 68 11.40 -9.90 4.01
CA ILE A 68 10.90 -8.89 3.05
C ILE A 68 10.08 -7.82 3.77
N GLY A 69 9.21 -8.21 4.70
CA GLY A 69 8.43 -7.27 5.50
C GLY A 69 9.28 -6.32 6.33
N ILE A 70 10.38 -6.81 6.90
CA ILE A 70 11.35 -5.98 7.64
C ILE A 70 12.02 -4.98 6.69
N ILE A 71 12.46 -5.41 5.51
CA ILE A 71 13.07 -4.51 4.51
C ILE A 71 12.05 -3.43 4.11
N TYR A 72 10.81 -3.81 3.86
CA TYR A 72 9.74 -2.88 3.55
C TYR A 72 9.47 -1.88 4.70
N ALA A 73 9.36 -2.37 5.94
CA ALA A 73 9.14 -1.54 7.12
C ALA A 73 10.28 -0.52 7.33
N ILE A 74 11.54 -0.95 7.19
CA ILE A 74 12.70 -0.06 7.29
C ILE A 74 12.66 1.00 6.19
N GLY A 75 12.41 0.60 4.94
CA GLY A 75 12.33 1.53 3.82
C GLY A 75 11.21 2.56 3.99
N LEU A 76 10.04 2.13 4.44
CA LEU A 76 8.93 3.01 4.75
C LEU A 76 9.30 3.99 5.88
N GLN A 77 9.93 3.50 6.95
CA GLN A 77 10.33 4.34 8.07
C GLN A 77 11.36 5.40 7.66
N ILE A 78 12.34 5.04 6.82
CA ILE A 78 13.31 5.98 6.27
C ILE A 78 12.58 7.04 5.44
N SER A 79 11.65 6.64 4.56
CA SER A 79 10.88 7.54 3.73
C SER A 79 10.06 8.54 4.57
N VAL A 80 9.37 8.06 5.60
CA VAL A 80 8.61 8.91 6.54
C VAL A 80 9.54 9.88 7.28
N THR A 81 10.70 9.41 7.74
CA THR A 81 11.68 10.25 8.41
C THR A 81 12.18 11.39 7.50
N VAL A 82 12.46 11.05 6.22
CA VAL A 82 12.86 12.05 5.21
C VAL A 82 11.72 13.04 4.96
N PHE A 83 10.48 12.57 4.83
CA PHE A 83 9.32 13.45 4.68
C PHE A 83 9.20 14.44 5.84
N LEU A 84 9.32 13.97 7.07
CA LEU A 84 9.24 14.81 8.26
C LEU A 84 10.44 15.77 8.36
N ALA A 85 11.64 15.34 7.98
CA ALA A 85 12.83 16.19 8.00
C ALA A 85 12.73 17.40 7.06
N PHE A 86 12.11 17.22 5.89
CA PHE A 86 11.97 18.27 4.88
C PHE A 86 10.61 18.99 4.90
N GLY A 87 9.59 18.43 5.54
CA GLY A 87 8.21 18.94 5.53
C GLY A 87 7.66 19.34 6.89
N ALA A 88 8.44 19.24 7.98
CA ALA A 88 7.93 19.45 9.33
C ALA A 88 7.25 20.81 9.54
N GLU A 89 7.81 21.89 8.99
CA GLU A 89 7.24 23.24 9.12
C GLU A 89 5.85 23.32 8.47
N ASN A 90 5.72 22.81 7.24
CA ASN A 90 4.44 22.80 6.53
C ASN A 90 3.41 21.91 7.22
N VAL A 91 3.83 20.72 7.71
CA VAL A 91 2.94 19.81 8.45
C VAL A 91 2.45 20.46 9.74
N ASN A 92 3.33 21.10 10.50
CA ASN A 92 2.96 21.82 11.72
C ASN A 92 2.04 23.01 11.43
N ALA A 93 2.29 23.77 10.35
CA ALA A 93 1.39 24.84 9.91
C ALA A 93 -0.01 24.32 9.56
N MET A 94 -0.08 23.17 8.84
CA MET A 94 -1.37 22.52 8.52
C MET A 94 -2.11 22.06 9.78
N LEU A 95 -1.40 21.45 10.73
CA LEU A 95 -2.00 21.00 11.99
C LEU A 95 -2.52 22.16 12.83
N ASN A 96 -1.76 23.26 12.92
CA ASN A 96 -2.17 24.44 13.66
C ASN A 96 -3.38 25.12 13.00
N ALA A 97 -3.41 25.25 11.67
CA ALA A 97 -4.55 25.79 10.95
C ALA A 97 -5.81 24.92 11.09
N ALA A 98 -5.64 23.61 11.20
CA ALA A 98 -6.76 22.69 11.43
C ALA A 98 -7.30 22.74 12.87
N ALA A 99 -6.44 23.12 13.84
CA ALA A 99 -6.81 23.22 15.24
C ALA A 99 -7.45 24.57 15.61
N ASP A 100 -7.15 25.64 14.88
CA ASP A 100 -7.64 26.99 15.12
C ASP A 100 -8.10 27.64 13.81
N GLU A 101 -9.42 27.71 13.62
CA GLU A 101 -10.06 28.32 12.43
C GLU A 101 -9.74 29.83 12.27
N SER A 102 -9.23 30.47 13.31
CA SER A 102 -8.82 31.90 13.28
C SER A 102 -7.46 32.11 12.60
N VAL A 103 -6.66 31.04 12.44
CA VAL A 103 -5.35 31.08 11.82
C VAL A 103 -5.48 31.00 10.31
N THR A 104 -5.54 32.16 9.64
CA THR A 104 -5.41 32.24 8.17
C THR A 104 -3.92 32.10 7.78
N ALA A 105 -3.29 30.98 8.11
CA ALA A 105 -1.95 30.69 7.65
C ALA A 105 -1.98 30.36 6.15
N ASP A 106 -1.03 30.91 5.41
CA ASP A 106 -0.79 30.52 4.02
C ASP A 106 -0.16 29.11 4.03
N VAL A 107 -1.04 28.10 4.16
CA VAL A 107 -0.64 26.71 4.35
C VAL A 107 -0.31 26.10 3.00
N SER A 108 0.95 26.08 2.64
CA SER A 108 1.41 25.39 1.43
C SER A 108 1.60 23.88 1.69
N PHE A 109 1.10 23.05 0.78
CA PHE A 109 1.32 21.60 0.86
C PHE A 109 2.80 21.28 0.61
N PRO A 110 3.43 20.36 1.39
CA PRO A 110 4.87 20.07 1.32
C PRO A 110 5.23 19.16 0.11
N PHE A 111 4.93 19.60 -1.12
CA PHE A 111 5.20 18.83 -2.33
C PHE A 111 6.67 18.43 -2.49
N GLY A 112 7.60 19.33 -2.13
CA GLY A 112 9.04 19.06 -2.20
C GLY A 112 9.46 17.93 -1.26
N ALA A 113 9.01 17.97 -0.01
CA ALA A 113 9.28 16.93 0.97
C ALA A 113 8.66 15.58 0.53
N MET A 114 7.45 15.61 -0.02
CA MET A 114 6.79 14.43 -0.55
C MET A 114 7.56 13.84 -1.75
N ALA A 115 8.03 14.67 -2.68
CA ALA A 115 8.80 14.21 -3.82
C ALA A 115 10.13 13.54 -3.40
N VAL A 116 10.87 14.15 -2.48
CA VAL A 116 12.13 13.59 -1.96
C VAL A 116 11.88 12.27 -1.22
N SER A 117 10.87 12.24 -0.36
CA SER A 117 10.47 11.03 0.37
C SER A 117 10.09 9.89 -0.59
N LEU A 118 9.33 10.19 -1.64
CA LEU A 118 8.94 9.23 -2.66
C LEU A 118 10.15 8.71 -3.43
N LEU A 119 11.11 9.57 -3.82
CA LEU A 119 12.34 9.15 -4.47
C LEU A 119 13.15 8.17 -3.64
N VAL A 120 13.20 8.38 -2.32
CA VAL A 120 13.86 7.46 -1.38
C VAL A 120 13.09 6.13 -1.27
N TYR A 121 11.76 6.17 -1.37
CA TYR A 121 10.92 4.98 -1.26
C TYR A 121 10.88 4.13 -2.53
N ILE A 122 11.03 4.72 -3.72
CA ILE A 122 10.98 4.01 -5.01
C ILE A 122 11.87 2.76 -5.06
N PRO A 123 13.16 2.79 -4.67
CA PRO A 123 13.99 1.58 -4.69
C PRO A 123 13.44 0.44 -3.85
N VAL A 124 12.91 0.76 -2.67
CA VAL A 124 12.31 -0.24 -1.77
C VAL A 124 11.06 -0.84 -2.39
N LEU A 125 10.22 0.01 -2.99
CA LEU A 125 9.02 -0.42 -3.70
C LEU A 125 9.37 -1.37 -4.86
N LEU A 126 10.34 -1.00 -5.72
CA LEU A 126 10.75 -1.80 -6.87
C LEU A 126 11.31 -3.17 -6.45
N LEU A 127 12.10 -3.20 -5.39
CA LEU A 127 12.65 -4.44 -4.84
C LEU A 127 11.58 -5.34 -4.23
N SER A 128 10.57 -4.79 -3.58
CA SER A 128 9.63 -5.54 -2.76
C SER A 128 8.31 -5.87 -3.45
N LEU A 129 7.96 -5.23 -4.58
CA LEU A 129 6.63 -5.32 -5.18
C LEU A 129 6.22 -6.76 -5.55
N PHE A 130 7.06 -7.48 -6.29
CA PHE A 130 6.81 -8.86 -6.72
C PHE A 130 7.51 -9.92 -5.86
N SER A 131 8.44 -9.52 -4.97
CA SER A 131 9.24 -10.45 -4.18
C SER A 131 8.42 -11.45 -3.37
N PRO A 132 7.29 -11.08 -2.70
CA PRO A 132 6.48 -12.04 -1.96
C PRO A 132 5.91 -13.14 -2.85
N LEU A 133 5.47 -12.79 -4.07
CA LEU A 133 4.92 -13.74 -5.04
C LEU A 133 6.01 -14.68 -5.59
N LEU A 134 7.18 -14.14 -5.92
CA LEU A 134 8.32 -14.93 -6.38
C LEU A 134 8.79 -15.95 -5.32
N ILE A 135 8.75 -15.57 -4.04
CA ILE A 135 9.04 -16.51 -2.94
C ILE A 135 7.94 -17.57 -2.82
N ALA A 136 6.67 -17.17 -2.90
CA ALA A 136 5.56 -18.09 -2.72
C ALA A 136 5.44 -19.10 -3.87
N ASP A 137 5.60 -18.64 -5.12
CA ASP A 137 5.43 -19.49 -6.31
C ASP A 137 6.69 -20.31 -6.66
N SER A 138 7.86 -19.72 -6.50
CA SER A 138 9.12 -20.30 -7.04
C SER A 138 10.10 -20.70 -5.94
N ASP A 139 9.71 -20.68 -4.68
CA ASP A 139 10.54 -21.01 -3.51
C ASP A 139 11.91 -20.30 -3.48
N GLN A 140 11.95 -19.08 -4.01
CA GLN A 140 13.20 -18.32 -4.16
C GLN A 140 13.76 -17.86 -2.80
N LYS A 141 15.09 -17.67 -2.76
CA LYS A 141 15.77 -16.99 -1.65
C LYS A 141 15.46 -15.49 -1.68
N VAL A 142 15.41 -14.84 -0.52
CA VAL A 142 15.06 -13.42 -0.37
C VAL A 142 15.88 -12.52 -1.30
N GLY A 143 17.20 -12.62 -1.30
CA GLY A 143 18.06 -11.78 -2.15
C GLY A 143 17.78 -11.95 -3.65
N LYS A 144 17.53 -13.18 -4.09
CA LYS A 144 17.19 -13.45 -5.48
C LYS A 144 15.83 -12.88 -5.83
N SER A 145 14.80 -13.07 -4.99
CA SER A 145 13.46 -12.55 -5.24
C SER A 145 13.41 -11.02 -5.30
N LEU A 146 14.19 -10.34 -4.46
CA LEU A 146 14.34 -8.88 -4.51
C LEU A 146 14.97 -8.43 -5.84
N PHE A 147 16.05 -9.08 -6.25
CA PHE A 147 16.70 -8.77 -7.52
C PHE A 147 15.79 -9.05 -8.72
N ASP A 148 15.14 -10.21 -8.74
CA ASP A 148 14.24 -10.59 -9.83
C ASP A 148 13.01 -9.67 -9.89
N SER A 149 12.49 -9.21 -8.75
CA SER A 149 11.43 -8.19 -8.69
C SER A 149 11.88 -6.88 -9.33
N PHE A 150 13.05 -6.37 -8.96
CA PHE A 150 13.63 -5.17 -9.56
C PHE A 150 13.83 -5.32 -11.07
N MET A 151 14.50 -6.40 -11.49
CA MET A 151 14.78 -6.65 -12.92
C MET A 151 13.50 -6.84 -13.73
N GLY A 152 12.49 -7.53 -13.17
CA GLY A 152 11.19 -7.68 -13.82
C GLY A 152 10.52 -6.35 -14.11
N ILE A 153 10.56 -5.42 -13.15
CA ILE A 153 10.02 -4.06 -13.34
C ILE A 153 10.86 -3.28 -14.37
N VAL A 154 12.19 -3.35 -14.28
CA VAL A 154 13.08 -2.64 -15.23
C VAL A 154 12.88 -3.14 -16.67
N TYR A 155 12.75 -4.45 -16.88
CA TYR A 155 12.53 -5.00 -18.22
C TYR A 155 11.12 -4.74 -18.75
N GLN A 156 10.12 -4.69 -17.86
CA GLN A 156 8.72 -4.50 -18.23
C GLN A 156 8.18 -3.13 -17.82
N TRP A 157 9.06 -2.13 -17.68
CA TRP A 157 8.67 -0.80 -17.20
C TRP A 157 7.49 -0.16 -17.96
N PRO A 158 7.31 -0.34 -19.31
CA PRO A 158 6.17 0.25 -19.97
C PRO A 158 4.85 -0.39 -19.53
N SER A 159 4.84 -1.71 -19.32
CA SER A 159 3.66 -2.43 -18.82
C SER A 159 3.34 -2.04 -17.37
N VAL A 160 4.36 -1.93 -16.53
CA VAL A 160 4.20 -1.49 -15.14
C VAL A 160 3.69 -0.05 -15.07
N LEU A 161 4.23 0.86 -15.89
CA LEU A 161 3.75 2.24 -15.93
C LEU A 161 2.32 2.34 -16.49
N SER A 162 1.98 1.57 -17.52
CA SER A 162 0.61 1.55 -18.04
C SER A 162 -0.40 1.03 -17.00
N ALA A 163 -0.06 -0.04 -16.31
CA ALA A 163 -0.88 -0.56 -15.22
C ALA A 163 -1.03 0.47 -14.08
N ALA A 164 0.06 1.12 -13.67
CA ALA A 164 0.02 2.18 -12.68
C ALA A 164 -0.83 3.38 -13.13
N ALA A 165 -0.72 3.79 -14.38
CA ALA A 165 -1.51 4.89 -14.95
C ALA A 165 -3.00 4.55 -14.98
N ILE A 166 -3.37 3.33 -15.39
CA ILE A 166 -4.76 2.86 -15.38
C ILE A 166 -5.28 2.83 -13.93
N TYR A 167 -4.51 2.25 -13.01
CA TYR A 167 -4.88 2.20 -11.59
C TYR A 167 -5.12 3.60 -11.01
N LEU A 168 -4.19 4.54 -11.24
CA LEU A 168 -4.33 5.92 -10.79
C LEU A 168 -5.56 6.60 -11.42
N SER A 169 -5.78 6.40 -12.72
CA SER A 169 -6.94 6.98 -13.42
C SER A 169 -8.26 6.47 -12.85
N VAL A 170 -8.37 5.16 -12.62
CA VAL A 170 -9.56 4.56 -12.00
C VAL A 170 -9.74 5.06 -10.58
N THR A 171 -8.67 5.10 -9.78
CA THR A 171 -8.71 5.57 -8.39
C THR A 171 -9.14 7.03 -8.29
N ILE A 172 -8.54 7.91 -9.11
CA ILE A 172 -8.91 9.33 -9.16
C ILE A 172 -10.36 9.51 -9.62
N SER A 173 -10.78 8.79 -10.66
CA SER A 173 -12.17 8.87 -11.17
C SER A 173 -13.19 8.43 -10.13
N LEU A 174 -12.91 7.33 -9.41
CA LEU A 174 -13.76 6.87 -8.31
C LEU A 174 -13.79 7.86 -7.14
N ALA A 175 -12.64 8.44 -6.78
CA ALA A 175 -12.56 9.45 -5.74
C ALA A 175 -13.36 10.70 -6.12
N ALA A 176 -13.22 11.18 -7.36
CA ALA A 176 -13.96 12.34 -7.86
C ALA A 176 -15.48 12.07 -7.92
N ALA A 177 -15.89 10.91 -8.42
CA ALA A 177 -17.30 10.51 -8.45
C ALA A 177 -17.89 10.42 -7.03
N SER A 178 -17.12 9.86 -6.10
CA SER A 178 -17.51 9.76 -4.71
C SER A 178 -17.67 11.13 -4.04
N PHE A 179 -16.73 12.03 -4.29
CA PHE A 179 -16.77 13.39 -3.79
C PHE A 179 -17.98 14.15 -4.38
N ALA A 180 -18.24 14.01 -5.68
CA ALA A 180 -19.40 14.61 -6.32
C ALA A 180 -20.72 14.11 -5.71
N LEU A 181 -20.86 12.81 -5.46
CA LEU A 181 -22.02 12.23 -4.78
C LEU A 181 -22.18 12.78 -3.35
N PHE A 182 -21.06 12.92 -2.63
CA PHE A 182 -21.04 13.51 -1.28
C PHE A 182 -21.62 14.94 -1.29
N VAL A 183 -21.15 15.78 -2.22
CA VAL A 183 -21.62 17.16 -2.35
C VAL A 183 -23.10 17.20 -2.72
N LEU A 184 -23.53 16.36 -3.67
CA LEU A 184 -24.93 16.31 -4.13
C LEU A 184 -25.90 15.83 -3.07
N LEU A 185 -25.51 14.86 -2.26
CA LEU A 185 -26.39 14.24 -1.24
C LEU A 185 -26.30 14.93 0.13
N ASN A 186 -25.38 15.87 0.31
CA ASN A 186 -25.15 16.63 1.56
C ASN A 186 -25.04 15.71 2.81
N ILE A 187 -24.33 14.56 2.67
CA ILE A 187 -24.21 13.54 3.70
C ILE A 187 -22.91 13.72 4.47
N SER A 188 -22.97 14.33 5.66
CA SER A 188 -21.79 14.54 6.52
C SER A 188 -21.14 13.23 7.03
N ALA A 189 -21.96 12.16 7.19
CA ALA A 189 -21.48 10.85 7.62
C ALA A 189 -20.76 10.03 6.52
N TYR A 190 -20.69 10.56 5.30
CA TYR A 190 -20.12 9.87 4.13
C TYR A 190 -18.69 9.40 4.33
N TYR A 191 -17.81 10.23 4.91
CA TYR A 191 -16.42 9.88 5.13
C TYR A 191 -16.24 8.64 5.99
N MET A 192 -17.09 8.45 7.00
CA MET A 192 -16.98 7.35 7.95
C MET A 192 -17.24 5.98 7.31
N PHE A 193 -18.15 5.92 6.34
CA PHE A 193 -18.54 4.66 5.70
C PHE A 193 -17.89 4.45 4.33
N PHE A 194 -17.75 5.51 3.56
CA PHE A 194 -17.29 5.40 2.18
C PHE A 194 -15.77 5.24 2.06
N MET A 195 -14.98 5.95 2.86
CA MET A 195 -13.51 5.84 2.79
C MET A 195 -13.00 4.41 3.00
N PRO A 196 -13.46 3.65 4.00
CA PRO A 196 -13.06 2.25 4.14
C PRO A 196 -13.45 1.39 2.93
N LEU A 197 -14.67 1.57 2.40
CA LEU A 197 -15.12 0.83 1.20
C LEU A 197 -14.30 1.19 -0.04
N PHE A 198 -13.98 2.46 -0.21
CA PHE A 198 -13.13 2.94 -1.30
C PHE A 198 -11.73 2.32 -1.25
N VAL A 199 -11.10 2.28 -0.07
CA VAL A 199 -9.79 1.65 0.12
C VAL A 199 -9.85 0.16 -0.18
N VAL A 200 -10.88 -0.55 0.29
CA VAL A 200 -11.08 -1.98 0.00
C VAL A 200 -11.20 -2.23 -1.50
N PHE A 201 -11.99 -1.42 -2.19
CA PHE A 201 -12.26 -1.59 -3.63
C PHE A 201 -11.02 -1.29 -4.47
N THR A 202 -10.35 -0.17 -4.22
CA THR A 202 -9.13 0.22 -4.94
C THR A 202 -7.98 -0.74 -4.69
N THR A 203 -7.85 -1.27 -3.47
CA THR A 203 -6.87 -2.32 -3.15
C THR A 203 -7.15 -3.59 -3.96
N GLY A 204 -8.39 -4.01 -4.07
CA GLY A 204 -8.78 -5.16 -4.90
C GLY A 204 -8.40 -4.99 -6.37
N ILE A 205 -8.68 -3.82 -6.96
CA ILE A 205 -8.30 -3.50 -8.33
C ILE A 205 -6.78 -3.51 -8.52
N ALA A 206 -6.03 -2.88 -7.61
CA ALA A 206 -4.57 -2.85 -7.69
C ALA A 206 -3.98 -4.25 -7.78
N TYR A 207 -4.46 -5.17 -6.96
CA TYR A 207 -3.96 -6.55 -6.98
C TYR A 207 -4.48 -7.38 -8.15
N ALA A 208 -5.65 -7.09 -8.70
CA ALA A 208 -6.12 -7.71 -9.93
C ALA A 208 -5.25 -7.35 -11.14
N MET A 209 -4.61 -6.18 -11.12
CA MET A 209 -3.70 -5.74 -12.19
C MET A 209 -2.30 -6.38 -12.14
N LEU A 210 -1.97 -7.14 -11.08
CA LEU A 210 -0.70 -7.86 -10.97
C LEU A 210 -0.70 -9.19 -11.74
N TRP A 211 -1.86 -9.62 -12.25
CA TRP A 211 -2.06 -10.85 -13.05
C TRP A 211 -2.48 -10.56 -14.48
#